data_0df75d837b7f7012d26d5926c78bc676
#
_entry.id   0df75d837b7f7012d26d5926c78bc676
#
_cell.length_a   1.000
_cell.length_b   1.000
_cell.length_c   1.000
_cell.angle_alpha   90.00
_cell.angle_beta   90.00
_cell.angle_gamma   90.00
#
_symmetry.space_group_name_H-M   'P 1'
#
loop_
_entity.id
_entity.type
_entity.pdbx_description
1 polymer ?
#
loop_
_entity_poly.entity_id
_entity_poly.type
_entity_poly.pdbx_seq_one_letter_code
_entity_poly.pdbx_strand_id
1 'polypeptide(L)'
;MERKVGTVSRGIRCPIIREGDDLAKIVVDSVLEAAASEGYEVRNRDVVAITESVVARAQGNYASVDAIASDVRAKLGGETVGVIFPILSRNRFAICLRGIARGAKKIVLMLSYPSDEVGNELVSLDKLDEAKVNPFSDVLTLERYRALFGENLHPFTLVDYVQYYSDLIREEGCDVEVIFANDCRVILNYTKNVLACDIHTRARTKRLLWGAGAERVCGLDDILTAPVDGSGCNEKYGLLGSNKSTEGMVKLFPRECNDLVKTIQNSFLEKTGKLVEVMVYGDGAFKDPVGKIWELADPVVSPAYTSGLEGTPNELKLKYLADNDFASLSGAELKAAIEGAIRQKDGNLAGSMASQGITPRRLTDLIGSLCDLTSGSGDKGTPIIHIQGYFDNYTS
;
A
#
# COMPACT_ATOMS: atom_id res chain seq x y z
N MET A 1 40.15 6.52 -2.12
CA MET A 1 39.42 7.64 -2.82
C MET A 1 38.11 7.83 -2.10
N GLU A 2 37.75 9.05 -1.74
CA GLU A 2 36.49 9.35 -1.06
C GLU A 2 35.31 8.96 -1.97
N ARG A 3 34.34 8.19 -1.42
CA ARG A 3 33.16 7.77 -2.16
C ARG A 3 32.28 8.97 -2.49
N LYS A 4 31.92 9.15 -3.75
CA LYS A 4 31.08 10.29 -4.20
C LYS A 4 29.60 9.87 -4.43
N VAL A 5 29.32 8.58 -4.52
CA VAL A 5 27.96 8.04 -4.68
C VAL A 5 27.50 7.50 -3.33
N GLY A 6 26.48 8.10 -2.76
CA GLY A 6 25.84 7.64 -1.52
C GLY A 6 24.97 6.41 -1.78
N THR A 7 23.68 6.62 -2.02
CA THR A 7 22.72 5.53 -2.23
C THR A 7 22.64 5.12 -3.69
N VAL A 8 22.62 3.80 -3.92
CA VAL A 8 22.38 3.19 -5.24
C VAL A 8 21.24 2.18 -5.10
N SER A 9 20.17 2.34 -5.87
CA SER A 9 19.04 1.40 -5.92
C SER A 9 19.04 0.66 -7.26
N ARG A 10 18.97 -0.68 -7.22
CA ARG A 10 19.00 -1.55 -8.39
C ARG A 10 17.80 -2.48 -8.40
N GLY A 11 17.06 -2.47 -9.52
CA GLY A 11 16.05 -3.50 -9.81
C GLY A 11 16.73 -4.78 -10.30
N ILE A 12 16.54 -5.87 -9.59
CA ILE A 12 17.15 -7.17 -9.89
C ILE A 12 16.14 -8.05 -10.62
N ARG A 13 16.52 -8.53 -11.81
CA ARG A 13 15.75 -9.52 -12.56
C ARG A 13 15.85 -10.88 -11.88
N CYS A 14 14.75 -11.62 -11.88
CA CYS A 14 14.72 -12.98 -11.38
C CYS A 14 13.87 -13.87 -12.29
N PRO A 15 13.92 -15.20 -12.14
CA PRO A 15 12.98 -16.11 -12.83
C PRO A 15 11.53 -15.76 -12.54
N ILE A 16 10.62 -16.19 -13.42
CA ILE A 16 9.17 -16.05 -13.19
C ILE A 16 8.78 -16.91 -12.00
N ILE A 17 8.40 -16.28 -10.90
CA ILE A 17 8.01 -16.95 -9.66
C ILE A 17 6.68 -17.67 -9.85
N ARG A 18 6.59 -18.91 -9.34
CA ARG A 18 5.41 -19.75 -9.30
C ARG A 18 5.10 -20.20 -7.88
N GLU A 19 3.91 -20.72 -7.69
CA GLU A 19 3.52 -21.35 -6.43
C GLU A 19 4.47 -22.51 -6.08
N GLY A 20 4.91 -22.55 -4.83
CA GLY A 20 5.83 -23.57 -4.31
C GLY A 20 7.30 -23.33 -4.59
N ASP A 21 7.67 -22.26 -5.32
CA ASP A 21 9.08 -21.92 -5.54
C ASP A 21 9.77 -21.53 -4.21
N ASP A 22 11.02 -21.93 -4.05
CA ASP A 22 11.88 -21.49 -2.96
C ASP A 22 12.31 -20.03 -3.17
N LEU A 23 11.43 -19.12 -2.75
CA LEU A 23 11.61 -17.70 -2.96
C LEU A 23 12.86 -17.17 -2.25
N ALA A 24 13.18 -17.67 -1.06
CA ALA A 24 14.36 -17.22 -0.33
C ALA A 24 15.64 -17.52 -1.12
N LYS A 25 15.76 -18.73 -1.63
CA LYS A 25 16.89 -19.14 -2.50
C LYS A 25 16.94 -18.30 -3.77
N ILE A 26 15.81 -18.11 -4.46
CA ILE A 26 15.75 -17.32 -5.71
C ILE A 26 16.20 -15.88 -5.46
N VAL A 27 15.76 -15.24 -4.39
CA VAL A 27 16.14 -13.86 -4.06
C VAL A 27 17.64 -13.75 -3.82
N VAL A 28 18.20 -14.63 -3.00
CA VAL A 28 19.63 -14.60 -2.68
C VAL A 28 20.48 -14.85 -3.91
N ASP A 29 20.16 -15.87 -4.67
CA ASP A 29 20.92 -16.22 -5.88
C ASP A 29 20.85 -15.10 -6.94
N SER A 30 19.65 -14.54 -7.19
CA SER A 30 19.46 -13.44 -8.14
C SER A 30 20.28 -12.20 -7.77
N VAL A 31 20.32 -11.83 -6.48
CA VAL A 31 21.13 -10.67 -6.04
C VAL A 31 22.62 -10.95 -6.18
N LEU A 32 23.09 -12.15 -5.83
CA LEU A 32 24.50 -12.52 -5.94
C LEU A 32 24.94 -12.63 -7.40
N GLU A 33 24.13 -13.18 -8.28
CA GLU A 33 24.37 -13.23 -9.72
C GLU A 33 24.42 -11.82 -10.33
N ALA A 34 23.50 -10.94 -9.93
CA ALA A 34 23.51 -9.54 -10.36
C ALA A 34 24.79 -8.82 -9.88
N ALA A 35 25.20 -9.04 -8.62
CA ALA A 35 26.41 -8.47 -8.06
C ALA A 35 27.66 -8.93 -8.85
N ALA A 36 27.75 -10.22 -9.17
CA ALA A 36 28.84 -10.78 -9.95
C ALA A 36 28.87 -10.24 -11.38
N SER A 37 27.71 -10.16 -12.05
CA SER A 37 27.61 -9.69 -13.43
C SER A 37 27.93 -8.21 -13.60
N GLU A 38 27.55 -7.37 -12.62
CA GLU A 38 27.75 -5.94 -12.65
C GLU A 38 29.03 -5.49 -11.91
N GLY A 39 29.80 -6.41 -11.34
CA GLY A 39 31.10 -6.14 -10.73
C GLY A 39 31.02 -5.34 -9.42
N TYR A 40 30.01 -5.59 -8.58
CA TYR A 40 29.92 -4.99 -7.25
C TYR A 40 29.79 -6.06 -6.16
N GLU A 41 30.10 -5.70 -4.93
CA GLU A 41 29.99 -6.60 -3.78
C GLU A 41 28.83 -6.20 -2.88
N VAL A 42 28.12 -7.20 -2.34
CA VAL A 42 27.15 -7.01 -1.26
C VAL A 42 27.86 -6.56 0.01
N ARG A 43 27.29 -5.61 0.74
CA ARG A 43 27.89 -4.99 1.92
C ARG A 43 27.00 -5.18 3.14
N ASN A 44 27.59 -5.01 4.32
CA ASN A 44 26.80 -4.91 5.55
C ASN A 44 25.84 -3.74 5.46
N ARG A 45 24.61 -3.97 5.94
CA ARG A 45 23.50 -3.00 5.91
C ARG A 45 23.02 -2.58 4.53
N ASP A 46 23.40 -3.29 3.45
CA ASP A 46 22.65 -3.20 2.21
C ASP A 46 21.21 -3.64 2.45
N VAL A 47 20.26 -3.11 1.70
CA VAL A 47 18.86 -3.51 1.81
C VAL A 47 18.47 -4.35 0.61
N VAL A 48 17.87 -5.51 0.87
CA VAL A 48 17.23 -6.36 -0.14
C VAL A 48 15.73 -6.33 0.10
N ALA A 49 14.98 -5.85 -0.88
CA ALA A 49 13.54 -5.73 -0.79
C ALA A 49 12.85 -6.57 -1.86
N ILE A 50 11.73 -7.18 -1.50
CA ILE A 50 10.95 -8.07 -2.38
C ILE A 50 9.52 -7.55 -2.44
N THR A 51 8.93 -7.41 -3.63
CA THR A 51 7.52 -7.01 -3.74
C THR A 51 6.58 -8.05 -3.14
N GLU A 52 5.55 -7.58 -2.43
CA GLU A 52 4.51 -8.41 -1.83
C GLU A 52 3.90 -9.39 -2.83
N SER A 53 3.81 -8.95 -4.07
CA SER A 53 3.15 -9.68 -5.14
C SER A 53 3.80 -11.03 -5.44
N VAL A 54 5.13 -11.10 -5.53
CA VAL A 54 5.82 -12.39 -5.77
C VAL A 54 5.85 -13.26 -4.52
N VAL A 55 5.82 -12.66 -3.33
CA VAL A 55 5.71 -13.41 -2.07
C VAL A 55 4.36 -14.14 -2.01
N ALA A 56 3.26 -13.44 -2.22
CA ALA A 56 1.93 -14.04 -2.25
C ALA A 56 1.80 -15.10 -3.35
N ARG A 57 2.44 -14.87 -4.51
CA ARG A 57 2.45 -15.83 -5.62
C ARG A 57 3.19 -17.11 -5.28
N ALA A 58 4.37 -17.01 -4.68
CA ALA A 58 5.13 -18.18 -4.24
C ALA A 58 4.37 -18.99 -3.17
N GLN A 59 3.60 -18.31 -2.34
CA GLN A 59 2.74 -18.93 -1.32
C GLN A 59 1.48 -19.60 -1.89
N GLY A 60 1.12 -19.38 -3.16
CA GLY A 60 -0.17 -19.82 -3.70
C GLY A 60 -1.36 -19.18 -2.97
N ASN A 61 -1.19 -17.93 -2.43
CA ASN A 61 -2.21 -17.32 -1.60
C ASN A 61 -3.31 -16.66 -2.45
N TYR A 62 -4.23 -17.47 -2.95
CA TYR A 62 -5.32 -17.06 -3.83
C TYR A 62 -6.69 -17.40 -3.24
N ALA A 63 -7.72 -16.66 -3.66
CA ALA A 63 -9.11 -16.96 -3.36
C ALA A 63 -9.97 -16.77 -4.60
N SER A 64 -11.02 -17.60 -4.72
CA SER A 64 -12.03 -17.44 -5.77
C SER A 64 -13.05 -16.37 -5.39
N VAL A 65 -13.71 -15.80 -6.39
CA VAL A 65 -14.87 -14.92 -6.22
C VAL A 65 -15.97 -15.61 -5.40
N ASP A 66 -16.14 -16.94 -5.58
CA ASP A 66 -17.14 -17.72 -4.83
C ASP A 66 -16.77 -17.89 -3.35
N ALA A 67 -15.50 -18.05 -3.03
CA ALA A 67 -15.03 -18.08 -1.63
C ALA A 67 -15.29 -16.74 -0.92
N ILE A 68 -15.06 -15.62 -1.61
CA ILE A 68 -15.43 -14.28 -1.11
C ILE A 68 -16.93 -14.20 -0.86
N ALA A 69 -17.76 -14.67 -1.82
CA ALA A 69 -19.21 -14.66 -1.69
C ALA A 69 -19.72 -15.48 -0.49
N SER A 70 -19.13 -16.67 -0.29
CA SER A 70 -19.47 -17.56 0.84
C SER A 70 -19.18 -16.87 2.18
N ASP A 71 -18.02 -16.25 2.33
CA ASP A 71 -17.62 -15.60 3.57
C ASP A 71 -18.42 -14.31 3.84
N VAL A 72 -18.66 -13.49 2.81
CA VAL A 72 -19.52 -12.30 2.91
C VAL A 72 -20.93 -12.67 3.33
N ARG A 73 -21.52 -13.70 2.72
CA ARG A 73 -22.87 -14.19 3.08
C ARG A 73 -22.93 -14.68 4.51
N ALA A 74 -21.93 -15.42 4.96
CA ALA A 74 -21.87 -15.93 6.33
C ALA A 74 -21.77 -14.79 7.35
N LYS A 75 -20.96 -13.77 7.09
CA LYS A 75 -20.71 -12.67 8.01
C LYS A 75 -21.78 -11.57 7.98
N LEU A 76 -22.32 -11.25 6.81
CA LEU A 76 -23.24 -10.13 6.61
C LEU A 76 -24.68 -10.54 6.30
N GLY A 77 -24.98 -11.84 6.16
CA GLY A 77 -26.34 -12.40 6.13
C GLY A 77 -27.00 -12.47 4.75
N GLY A 78 -26.35 -12.02 3.68
CA GLY A 78 -26.79 -12.31 2.30
C GLY A 78 -28.00 -11.54 1.76
N GLU A 79 -28.66 -10.70 2.53
CA GLU A 79 -29.80 -9.88 2.09
C GLU A 79 -29.32 -8.54 1.52
N THR A 80 -29.61 -7.42 2.17
CA THR A 80 -29.10 -6.11 1.77
C THR A 80 -27.81 -5.78 2.52
N VAL A 81 -26.74 -5.53 1.78
CA VAL A 81 -25.42 -5.15 2.31
C VAL A 81 -25.06 -3.74 1.88
N GLY A 82 -24.69 -2.89 2.84
CA GLY A 82 -24.10 -1.59 2.59
C GLY A 82 -22.61 -1.77 2.31
N VAL A 83 -22.16 -1.42 1.11
CA VAL A 83 -20.75 -1.43 0.72
C VAL A 83 -20.28 0.02 0.66
N ILE A 84 -19.40 0.40 1.58
CA ILE A 84 -19.06 1.82 1.75
C ILE A 84 -17.57 2.10 1.55
N PHE A 85 -17.31 3.24 0.94
CA PHE A 85 -15.97 3.82 0.76
C PHE A 85 -14.94 2.93 0.04
N PRO A 86 -15.34 2.21 -1.01
CA PRO A 86 -14.35 1.46 -1.79
C PRO A 86 -13.42 2.40 -2.56
N ILE A 87 -12.19 1.94 -2.79
CA ILE A 87 -11.31 2.60 -3.77
C ILE A 87 -11.79 2.32 -5.20
N LEU A 88 -11.54 3.28 -6.10
CA LEU A 88 -11.92 3.17 -7.51
C LEU A 88 -10.83 2.45 -8.30
N SER A 89 -10.89 1.12 -8.34
CA SER A 89 -9.83 0.29 -8.92
C SER A 89 -10.37 -0.93 -9.66
N ARG A 90 -9.92 -1.09 -10.93
CA ARG A 90 -10.28 -2.24 -11.78
C ARG A 90 -9.57 -3.54 -11.38
N ASN A 91 -8.34 -3.44 -10.90
CA ASN A 91 -7.48 -4.59 -10.58
C ASN A 91 -7.46 -4.96 -9.09
N ARG A 92 -7.97 -4.09 -8.21
CA ARG A 92 -8.03 -4.34 -6.77
C ARG A 92 -9.48 -4.54 -6.31
N PHE A 93 -10.27 -3.47 -6.25
CA PHE A 93 -11.61 -3.56 -5.66
C PHE A 93 -12.66 -4.22 -6.58
N ALA A 94 -12.63 -4.00 -7.89
CA ALA A 94 -13.65 -4.53 -8.79
C ALA A 94 -13.81 -6.06 -8.71
N ILE A 95 -12.71 -6.80 -8.60
CA ILE A 95 -12.77 -8.26 -8.47
C ILE A 95 -13.33 -8.70 -7.10
N CYS A 96 -12.99 -7.96 -6.04
CA CYS A 96 -13.59 -8.19 -4.71
C CYS A 96 -15.09 -7.89 -4.73
N LEU A 97 -15.50 -6.81 -5.42
CA LEU A 97 -16.90 -6.41 -5.56
C LEU A 97 -17.75 -7.49 -6.26
N ARG A 98 -17.19 -8.25 -7.23
CA ARG A 98 -17.87 -9.40 -7.81
C ARG A 98 -18.24 -10.45 -6.75
N GLY A 99 -17.28 -10.81 -5.89
CA GLY A 99 -17.52 -11.74 -4.78
C GLY A 99 -18.52 -11.21 -3.76
N ILE A 100 -18.41 -9.93 -3.40
CA ILE A 100 -19.33 -9.28 -2.48
C ILE A 100 -20.75 -9.30 -3.06
N ALA A 101 -20.91 -8.99 -4.35
CA ALA A 101 -22.20 -8.99 -5.04
C ALA A 101 -22.84 -10.39 -5.10
N ARG A 102 -22.07 -11.44 -5.41
CA ARG A 102 -22.56 -12.83 -5.32
C ARG A 102 -22.99 -13.24 -3.92
N GLY A 103 -22.42 -12.61 -2.91
CA GLY A 103 -22.71 -12.85 -1.48
C GLY A 103 -24.00 -12.21 -0.98
N ALA A 104 -24.64 -11.30 -1.73
CA ALA A 104 -25.79 -10.51 -1.31
C ALA A 104 -26.91 -10.49 -2.37
N LYS A 105 -28.15 -10.22 -1.97
CA LYS A 105 -29.26 -10.00 -2.90
C LYS A 105 -29.31 -8.56 -3.41
N LYS A 106 -28.97 -7.61 -2.55
CA LYS A 106 -28.92 -6.18 -2.88
C LYS A 106 -27.68 -5.53 -2.25
N ILE A 107 -27.02 -4.68 -2.98
CA ILE A 107 -25.97 -3.79 -2.49
C ILE A 107 -26.45 -2.35 -2.50
N VAL A 108 -26.30 -1.66 -1.36
CA VAL A 108 -26.30 -0.21 -1.33
C VAL A 108 -24.85 0.26 -1.38
N LEU A 109 -24.41 0.72 -2.55
CA LEU A 109 -23.04 1.17 -2.80
C LEU A 109 -22.92 2.65 -2.43
N MET A 110 -22.20 2.94 -1.36
CA MET A 110 -21.94 4.31 -0.93
C MET A 110 -20.52 4.71 -1.29
N LEU A 111 -20.40 5.62 -2.24
CA LEU A 111 -19.13 6.17 -2.70
C LEU A 111 -18.82 7.47 -1.96
N SER A 112 -17.57 7.62 -1.54
CA SER A 112 -17.06 8.91 -1.08
C SER A 112 -16.85 9.86 -2.26
N TYR A 113 -17.03 11.16 -2.02
CA TYR A 113 -16.79 12.19 -3.03
C TYR A 113 -16.21 13.46 -2.37
N PRO A 114 -15.43 14.28 -3.03
CA PRO A 114 -15.09 14.28 -4.46
C PRO A 114 -14.22 13.13 -4.95
N SER A 115 -13.52 12.43 -4.02
CA SER A 115 -12.60 11.35 -4.36
C SER A 115 -12.70 10.22 -3.33
N ASP A 116 -12.13 9.06 -3.68
CA ASP A 116 -11.89 7.99 -2.72
C ASP A 116 -10.72 8.31 -1.76
N GLU A 117 -10.42 7.39 -0.84
CA GLU A 117 -9.37 7.55 0.17
C GLU A 117 -7.97 7.73 -0.42
N VAL A 118 -7.69 7.15 -1.57
CA VAL A 118 -6.38 7.24 -2.25
C VAL A 118 -6.33 8.31 -3.34
N GLY A 119 -7.40 9.11 -3.47
CA GLY A 119 -7.43 10.30 -4.30
C GLY A 119 -7.94 10.09 -5.73
N ASN A 120 -8.53 8.92 -6.06
CA ASN A 120 -9.22 8.76 -7.34
C ASN A 120 -10.47 9.64 -7.37
N GLU A 121 -10.50 10.61 -8.26
CA GLU A 121 -11.53 11.63 -8.32
C GLU A 121 -12.79 11.13 -9.04
N LEU A 122 -13.95 11.28 -8.39
CA LEU A 122 -15.27 11.06 -8.97
C LEU A 122 -15.86 12.34 -9.59
N VAL A 123 -15.52 13.48 -9.00
CA VAL A 123 -15.96 14.80 -9.46
C VAL A 123 -14.97 15.85 -9.00
N SER A 124 -14.66 16.83 -9.84
CA SER A 124 -13.70 17.88 -9.47
C SER A 124 -14.29 18.83 -8.41
N LEU A 125 -13.41 19.45 -7.63
CA LEU A 125 -13.81 20.47 -6.66
C LEU A 125 -14.52 21.66 -7.33
N ASP A 126 -14.06 22.08 -8.52
CA ASP A 126 -14.68 23.17 -9.25
C ASP A 126 -16.15 22.88 -9.58
N LYS A 127 -16.47 21.65 -10.02
CA LYS A 127 -17.85 21.22 -10.27
C LYS A 127 -18.71 21.20 -8.99
N LEU A 128 -18.13 20.83 -7.84
CA LEU A 128 -18.85 20.89 -6.55
C LEU A 128 -19.16 22.33 -6.17
N ASP A 129 -18.20 23.25 -6.34
CA ASP A 129 -18.35 24.67 -6.03
C ASP A 129 -19.42 25.31 -6.94
N GLU A 130 -19.41 25.04 -8.25
CA GLU A 130 -20.41 25.48 -9.21
C GLU A 130 -21.82 24.99 -8.86
N ALA A 131 -21.92 23.69 -8.46
CA ALA A 131 -23.18 23.06 -8.05
C ALA A 131 -23.61 23.45 -6.64
N LYS A 132 -22.76 24.15 -5.86
CA LYS A 132 -22.97 24.50 -4.45
C LYS A 132 -23.25 23.28 -3.57
N VAL A 133 -22.54 22.19 -3.82
CA VAL A 133 -22.65 20.93 -3.06
C VAL A 133 -21.56 20.90 -1.99
N ASN A 134 -21.97 20.67 -0.74
CA ASN A 134 -21.03 20.53 0.37
C ASN A 134 -20.74 19.03 0.64
N PRO A 135 -19.54 18.52 0.29
CA PRO A 135 -19.22 17.11 0.48
C PRO A 135 -19.18 16.66 1.94
N PHE A 136 -19.12 17.59 2.91
CA PHE A 136 -19.11 17.24 4.34
C PHE A 136 -20.50 16.96 4.91
N SER A 137 -21.57 17.47 4.26
CA SER A 137 -22.94 17.37 4.77
C SER A 137 -23.92 16.76 3.79
N ASP A 138 -23.71 16.93 2.49
CA ASP A 138 -24.72 16.61 1.50
C ASP A 138 -24.66 15.11 1.14
N VAL A 139 -25.84 14.54 0.97
CA VAL A 139 -26.04 13.18 0.51
C VAL A 139 -26.70 13.25 -0.88
N LEU A 140 -26.09 12.57 -1.86
CA LEU A 140 -26.63 12.56 -3.22
C LEU A 140 -27.09 11.15 -3.59
N THR A 141 -28.27 11.07 -4.22
CA THR A 141 -28.69 9.86 -4.94
C THR A 141 -27.98 9.79 -6.28
N LEU A 142 -27.96 8.62 -6.93
CA LEU A 142 -27.40 8.47 -8.28
C LEU A 142 -28.04 9.45 -9.29
N GLU A 143 -29.36 9.59 -9.23
CA GLU A 143 -30.09 10.52 -10.11
C GLU A 143 -29.62 11.96 -9.91
N ARG A 144 -29.51 12.41 -8.65
CA ARG A 144 -29.06 13.76 -8.32
C ARG A 144 -27.61 13.99 -8.72
N TYR A 145 -26.75 13.02 -8.48
CA TYR A 145 -25.34 13.07 -8.89
C TYR A 145 -25.21 13.23 -10.41
N ARG A 146 -25.95 12.39 -11.19
CA ARG A 146 -25.94 12.45 -12.65
C ARG A 146 -26.53 13.75 -13.20
N ALA A 147 -27.58 14.27 -12.56
CA ALA A 147 -28.19 15.54 -12.97
C ALA A 147 -27.24 16.74 -12.77
N LEU A 148 -26.41 16.71 -11.70
CA LEU A 148 -25.46 17.78 -11.39
C LEU A 148 -24.15 17.67 -12.19
N PHE A 149 -23.61 16.47 -12.33
CA PHE A 149 -22.22 16.26 -12.76
C PHE A 149 -22.08 15.46 -14.06
N GLY A 150 -23.15 14.82 -14.53
CA GLY A 150 -23.11 13.96 -15.72
C GLY A 150 -22.25 12.70 -15.52
N GLU A 151 -21.63 12.26 -16.60
CA GLU A 151 -20.60 11.21 -16.58
C GLU A 151 -19.25 11.83 -16.25
N ASN A 152 -18.46 11.14 -15.40
CA ASN A 152 -17.11 11.55 -15.05
C ASN A 152 -16.15 10.40 -15.28
N LEU A 153 -15.24 10.58 -16.23
CA LEU A 153 -14.23 9.59 -16.55
C LEU A 153 -12.98 9.83 -15.69
N HIS A 154 -12.49 8.75 -15.09
CA HIS A 154 -11.24 8.78 -14.35
C HIS A 154 -10.08 9.20 -15.29
N PRO A 155 -9.18 10.12 -14.88
CA PRO A 155 -8.21 10.76 -15.79
C PRO A 155 -7.22 9.79 -16.44
N PHE A 156 -6.86 8.70 -15.78
CA PHE A 156 -5.91 7.72 -16.33
C PHE A 156 -6.58 6.49 -16.94
N THR A 157 -7.67 6.02 -16.35
CA THR A 157 -8.29 4.76 -16.79
C THR A 157 -9.40 4.96 -17.80
N LEU A 158 -9.89 6.20 -17.96
CA LEU A 158 -11.02 6.59 -18.81
C LEU A 158 -12.29 5.79 -18.51
N VAL A 159 -12.49 5.38 -17.26
CA VAL A 159 -13.64 4.62 -16.78
C VAL A 159 -14.53 5.51 -15.93
N ASP A 160 -15.84 5.48 -16.18
CA ASP A 160 -16.85 5.95 -15.23
C ASP A 160 -17.06 4.86 -14.17
N TYR A 161 -16.44 5.02 -13.02
CA TYR A 161 -16.51 4.00 -11.96
C TYR A 161 -17.89 3.83 -11.34
N VAL A 162 -18.73 4.87 -11.39
CA VAL A 162 -20.12 4.77 -10.91
C VAL A 162 -20.91 3.79 -11.79
N GLN A 163 -20.79 3.94 -13.10
CA GLN A 163 -21.40 3.01 -14.04
C GLN A 163 -20.77 1.63 -13.99
N TYR A 164 -19.44 1.57 -14.01
CA TYR A 164 -18.69 0.32 -14.03
C TYR A 164 -19.01 -0.57 -12.82
N TYR A 165 -19.03 -0.01 -11.60
CA TYR A 165 -19.36 -0.80 -10.41
C TYR A 165 -20.84 -1.21 -10.37
N SER A 166 -21.74 -0.32 -10.84
CA SER A 166 -23.16 -0.64 -10.94
C SER A 166 -23.43 -1.80 -11.89
N ASP A 167 -22.79 -1.81 -13.04
CA ASP A 167 -22.94 -2.86 -14.05
C ASP A 167 -22.34 -4.19 -13.55
N LEU A 168 -21.17 -4.12 -12.94
CA LEU A 168 -20.52 -5.31 -12.36
C LEU A 168 -21.39 -5.97 -11.28
N ILE A 169 -22.04 -5.21 -10.40
CA ILE A 169 -22.96 -5.73 -9.39
C ILE A 169 -24.17 -6.42 -10.07
N ARG A 170 -24.75 -5.79 -11.09
CA ARG A 170 -25.89 -6.35 -11.84
C ARG A 170 -25.52 -7.59 -12.62
N GLU A 171 -24.32 -7.65 -13.22
CA GLU A 171 -23.80 -8.83 -13.90
C GLU A 171 -23.72 -10.07 -13.01
N GLU A 172 -23.49 -9.86 -11.71
CA GLU A 172 -23.49 -10.95 -10.71
C GLU A 172 -24.90 -11.31 -10.20
N GLY A 173 -25.95 -10.73 -10.78
CA GLY A 173 -27.34 -11.00 -10.42
C GLY A 173 -27.79 -10.32 -9.12
N CYS A 174 -27.10 -9.29 -8.67
CA CYS A 174 -27.37 -8.55 -7.45
C CYS A 174 -27.99 -7.18 -7.78
N ASP A 175 -29.03 -6.78 -6.99
CA ASP A 175 -29.60 -5.46 -7.11
C ASP A 175 -28.63 -4.39 -6.57
N VAL A 176 -28.62 -3.20 -7.18
CA VAL A 176 -27.73 -2.10 -6.74
C VAL A 176 -28.48 -0.78 -6.60
N GLU A 177 -28.21 -0.10 -5.50
CA GLU A 177 -28.57 1.30 -5.26
C GLU A 177 -27.29 2.09 -4.94
N VAL A 178 -27.05 3.20 -5.66
CA VAL A 178 -25.83 4.00 -5.49
C VAL A 178 -26.17 5.30 -4.80
N ILE A 179 -25.41 5.63 -3.77
CA ILE A 179 -25.48 6.90 -3.04
C ILE A 179 -24.08 7.49 -2.87
N PHE A 180 -24.00 8.78 -2.62
CA PHE A 180 -22.75 9.50 -2.39
C PHE A 180 -22.84 10.23 -1.07
N ALA A 181 -21.93 9.94 -0.16
CA ALA A 181 -21.85 10.57 1.15
C ALA A 181 -20.46 10.35 1.77
N ASN A 182 -20.04 11.22 2.68
CA ASN A 182 -18.78 11.11 3.41
C ASN A 182 -18.97 10.82 4.92
N ASP A 183 -20.21 10.78 5.38
CA ASP A 183 -20.54 10.26 6.71
C ASP A 183 -20.97 8.79 6.58
N CYS A 184 -20.14 7.87 7.12
CA CYS A 184 -20.41 6.44 7.04
C CYS A 184 -21.77 6.04 7.65
N ARG A 185 -22.31 6.83 8.59
CA ARG A 185 -23.59 6.56 9.26
C ARG A 185 -24.80 6.71 8.35
N VAL A 186 -24.67 7.41 7.22
CA VAL A 186 -25.74 7.56 6.22
C VAL A 186 -26.23 6.21 5.70
N ILE A 187 -25.34 5.21 5.57
CA ILE A 187 -25.68 3.87 5.11
C ILE A 187 -26.75 3.19 6.00
N LEU A 188 -26.81 3.55 7.28
CA LEU A 188 -27.73 2.94 8.24
C LEU A 188 -29.22 3.30 7.98
N ASN A 189 -29.48 4.30 7.12
CA ASN A 189 -30.83 4.58 6.62
C ASN A 189 -31.31 3.53 5.59
N TYR A 190 -30.42 2.71 5.09
CA TYR A 190 -30.68 1.71 4.04
C TYR A 190 -30.54 0.28 4.56
N THR A 191 -29.49 0.01 5.32
CA THR A 191 -29.22 -1.30 5.92
C THR A 191 -28.34 -1.19 7.16
N LYS A 192 -28.46 -2.16 8.07
CA LYS A 192 -27.61 -2.27 9.25
C LYS A 192 -26.48 -3.30 9.11
N ASN A 193 -26.38 -3.96 7.95
CA ASN A 193 -25.32 -4.90 7.62
C ASN A 193 -24.34 -4.21 6.67
N VAL A 194 -23.14 -3.87 7.14
CA VAL A 194 -22.22 -2.97 6.45
C VAL A 194 -20.84 -3.59 6.26
N LEU A 195 -20.32 -3.49 5.05
CA LEU A 195 -18.94 -3.77 4.69
C LEU A 195 -18.21 -2.44 4.45
N ALA A 196 -17.31 -2.10 5.35
CA ALA A 196 -16.41 -0.94 5.21
C ALA A 196 -15.23 -1.33 4.32
N CYS A 197 -15.07 -0.63 3.20
CA CYS A 197 -14.06 -0.95 2.18
C CYS A 197 -12.90 0.07 2.16
N ASP A 198 -12.93 1.06 3.03
CA ASP A 198 -11.81 1.97 3.26
C ASP A 198 -10.61 1.23 3.86
N ILE A 199 -9.41 1.61 3.43
CA ILE A 199 -8.17 0.89 3.74
C ILE A 199 -7.57 1.39 5.05
N HIS A 200 -7.27 2.67 5.13
CA HIS A 200 -6.53 3.27 6.25
C HIS A 200 -7.44 3.80 7.35
N THR A 201 -8.67 4.21 7.02
CA THR A 201 -9.64 4.77 7.96
C THR A 201 -10.65 3.74 8.50
N ARG A 202 -10.62 2.49 8.05
CA ARG A 202 -11.59 1.43 8.38
C ARG A 202 -11.85 1.22 9.87
N ALA A 203 -10.82 1.33 10.71
CA ALA A 203 -10.99 1.16 12.16
C ALA A 203 -11.90 2.25 12.76
N ARG A 204 -11.78 3.50 12.27
CA ARG A 204 -12.67 4.60 12.63
C ARG A 204 -14.06 4.36 12.08
N THR A 205 -14.18 3.96 10.83
CA THR A 205 -15.44 3.70 10.13
C THR A 205 -16.23 2.61 10.87
N LYS A 206 -15.62 1.46 11.14
CA LYS A 206 -16.25 0.36 11.92
C LYS A 206 -16.73 0.84 13.30
N ARG A 207 -15.91 1.61 14.03
CA ARG A 207 -16.29 2.15 15.35
C ARG A 207 -17.49 3.09 15.27
N LEU A 208 -17.55 3.97 14.27
CA LEU A 208 -18.67 4.90 14.11
C LEU A 208 -19.97 4.18 13.75
N LEU A 209 -19.91 3.17 12.89
CA LEU A 209 -21.06 2.34 12.51
C LEU A 209 -21.62 1.58 13.71
N TRP A 210 -20.77 0.91 14.49
CA TRP A 210 -21.18 0.23 15.72
C TRP A 210 -21.83 1.19 16.71
N GLY A 211 -21.23 2.37 16.92
CA GLY A 211 -21.77 3.40 17.81
C GLY A 211 -23.11 3.99 17.35
N ALA A 212 -23.42 3.90 16.06
CA ALA A 212 -24.66 4.38 15.46
C ALA A 212 -25.75 3.30 15.31
N GLY A 213 -25.53 2.07 15.80
CA GLY A 213 -26.52 1.01 15.83
C GLY A 213 -26.56 0.09 14.63
N ALA A 214 -25.44 -0.09 13.92
CA ALA A 214 -25.30 -1.16 12.93
C ALA A 214 -25.43 -2.54 13.61
N GLU A 215 -25.96 -3.53 12.92
CA GLU A 215 -26.15 -4.89 13.42
C GLU A 215 -24.98 -5.82 13.08
N ARG A 216 -24.40 -5.65 11.90
CA ARG A 216 -23.23 -6.39 11.45
C ARG A 216 -22.30 -5.43 10.73
N VAL A 217 -21.05 -5.38 11.15
CA VAL A 217 -20.03 -4.54 10.54
C VAL A 217 -18.78 -5.37 10.33
N CYS A 218 -18.36 -5.47 9.08
CA CYS A 218 -17.07 -6.01 8.68
C CYS A 218 -16.28 -4.95 7.90
N GLY A 219 -14.96 -5.04 7.93
CA GLY A 219 -14.10 -4.41 6.93
C GLY A 219 -13.65 -5.42 5.89
N LEU A 220 -12.94 -5.00 4.85
CA LEU A 220 -12.27 -5.92 3.95
C LEU A 220 -11.24 -6.78 4.68
N ASP A 221 -10.68 -6.27 5.78
CA ASP A 221 -9.78 -6.99 6.68
C ASP A 221 -10.46 -8.10 7.50
N ASP A 222 -11.76 -8.14 7.54
CA ASP A 222 -12.53 -9.19 8.22
C ASP A 222 -13.00 -10.30 7.26
N ILE A 223 -12.83 -10.15 5.94
CA ILE A 223 -13.23 -11.14 4.93
C ILE A 223 -12.02 -12.00 4.54
N LEU A 224 -12.17 -13.33 4.52
CA LEU A 224 -11.10 -14.32 4.27
C LEU A 224 -9.93 -14.22 5.26
N THR A 225 -10.24 -14.03 6.54
CA THR A 225 -9.26 -14.12 7.64
C THR A 225 -8.87 -15.56 7.97
N ALA A 226 -9.63 -16.54 7.48
CA ALA A 226 -9.35 -17.96 7.50
C ALA A 226 -9.70 -18.56 6.13
N PRO A 227 -9.19 -19.74 5.77
CA PRO A 227 -9.54 -20.40 4.51
C PRO A 227 -11.05 -20.69 4.43
N VAL A 228 -11.66 -20.37 3.30
CA VAL A 228 -13.06 -20.64 2.98
C VAL A 228 -13.11 -21.37 1.63
N ASP A 229 -13.83 -22.50 1.57
CA ASP A 229 -14.00 -23.30 0.36
C ASP A 229 -12.66 -23.63 -0.37
N GLY A 230 -11.61 -23.90 0.42
CA GLY A 230 -10.28 -24.23 -0.10
C GLY A 230 -9.45 -23.01 -0.54
N SER A 231 -9.88 -21.79 -0.23
CA SER A 231 -9.11 -20.58 -0.55
C SER A 231 -7.86 -20.44 0.32
N GLY A 232 -6.94 -19.59 -0.12
CA GLY A 232 -5.98 -18.93 0.76
C GLY A 232 -6.68 -17.98 1.74
N CYS A 233 -5.90 -17.34 2.59
CA CYS A 233 -6.40 -16.35 3.56
C CYS A 233 -5.29 -15.36 3.94
N ASN A 234 -5.69 -14.31 4.66
CA ASN A 234 -4.77 -13.49 5.41
C ASN A 234 -5.42 -13.09 6.74
N GLU A 235 -4.89 -13.61 7.85
CA GLU A 235 -5.48 -13.44 9.19
C GLU A 235 -5.59 -11.99 9.65
N LYS A 236 -4.67 -11.14 9.17
CA LYS A 236 -4.56 -9.74 9.60
C LYS A 236 -5.25 -8.77 8.64
N TYR A 237 -5.17 -9.04 7.35
CA TYR A 237 -5.58 -8.10 6.31
C TYR A 237 -6.74 -8.60 5.44
N GLY A 238 -7.12 -9.86 5.55
CA GLY A 238 -8.24 -10.43 4.77
C GLY A 238 -8.09 -10.15 3.28
N LEU A 239 -9.08 -9.42 2.72
CA LEU A 239 -9.09 -8.97 1.31
C LEU A 239 -8.28 -7.70 1.05
N LEU A 240 -7.83 -6.98 2.08
CA LEU A 240 -7.00 -5.78 1.86
C LEU A 240 -5.70 -6.14 1.16
N GLY A 241 -5.26 -5.30 0.21
CA GLY A 241 -4.06 -5.53 -0.57
C GLY A 241 -4.19 -6.63 -1.62
N SER A 242 -5.39 -7.20 -1.82
CA SER A 242 -5.61 -8.20 -2.86
C SER A 242 -5.61 -7.58 -4.26
N ASN A 243 -5.23 -8.38 -5.24
CA ASN A 243 -5.16 -8.00 -6.65
C ASN A 243 -5.85 -9.04 -7.52
N LYS A 244 -6.45 -8.60 -8.64
CA LYS A 244 -6.98 -9.49 -9.67
C LYS A 244 -5.87 -10.40 -10.22
N SER A 245 -6.10 -11.70 -10.18
CA SER A 245 -5.21 -12.68 -10.80
C SER A 245 -5.80 -13.19 -12.11
N THR A 246 -7.06 -13.62 -12.09
CA THR A 246 -7.84 -14.01 -13.28
C THR A 246 -9.24 -13.40 -13.17
N GLU A 247 -10.14 -13.70 -14.10
CA GLU A 247 -11.53 -13.20 -14.05
C GLU A 247 -12.32 -13.73 -12.83
N GLY A 248 -11.91 -14.85 -12.26
CA GLY A 248 -12.59 -15.47 -11.11
C GLY A 248 -11.73 -15.60 -9.86
N MET A 249 -10.50 -15.07 -9.86
CA MET A 249 -9.55 -15.27 -8.76
C MET A 249 -8.87 -13.96 -8.35
N VAL A 250 -8.70 -13.78 -7.05
CA VAL A 250 -7.84 -12.74 -6.46
C VAL A 250 -6.57 -13.37 -5.88
N LYS A 251 -5.45 -12.68 -6.02
CA LYS A 251 -4.24 -12.92 -5.24
C LYS A 251 -4.37 -12.12 -3.94
N LEU A 252 -4.32 -12.78 -2.81
CA LEU A 252 -4.39 -12.15 -1.50
C LEU A 252 -3.04 -11.52 -1.11
N PHE A 253 -3.06 -10.63 -0.12
CA PHE A 253 -1.83 -10.08 0.46
C PHE A 253 -1.01 -11.19 1.11
N PRO A 254 0.34 -11.16 1.06
CA PRO A 254 1.16 -12.25 1.58
C PRO A 254 1.05 -12.37 3.10
N ARG A 255 1.26 -13.58 3.60
CA ARG A 255 1.27 -13.93 5.02
C ARG A 255 2.65 -14.44 5.45
N GLU A 256 2.89 -14.55 6.76
CA GLU A 256 4.11 -15.15 7.34
C GLU A 256 5.43 -14.56 6.80
N CYS A 257 5.40 -13.28 6.39
CA CYS A 257 6.55 -12.63 5.76
C CYS A 257 7.75 -12.46 6.70
N ASN A 258 7.55 -12.50 8.02
CA ASN A 258 8.63 -12.36 8.99
C ASN A 258 9.66 -13.49 8.90
N ASP A 259 9.21 -14.72 8.67
CA ASP A 259 10.11 -15.86 8.55
C ASP A 259 10.88 -15.81 7.22
N LEU A 260 10.22 -15.36 6.15
CA LEU A 260 10.87 -15.16 4.86
C LEU A 260 12.02 -14.15 4.94
N VAL A 261 11.79 -12.96 5.51
CA VAL A 261 12.85 -11.93 5.59
C VAL A 261 14.03 -12.38 6.44
N LYS A 262 13.79 -13.12 7.53
CA LYS A 262 14.85 -13.70 8.36
C LYS A 262 15.63 -14.79 7.62
N THR A 263 14.94 -15.68 6.91
CA THR A 263 15.57 -16.74 6.11
C THR A 263 16.49 -16.14 5.05
N ILE A 264 16.05 -15.12 4.34
CA ILE A 264 16.85 -14.42 3.33
C ILE A 264 18.08 -13.75 4.00
N GLN A 265 17.88 -13.03 5.10
CA GLN A 265 18.99 -12.38 5.84
C GLN A 265 20.05 -13.39 6.27
N ASN A 266 19.64 -14.51 6.86
CA ASN A 266 20.54 -15.57 7.30
C ASN A 266 21.29 -16.20 6.12
N SER A 267 20.63 -16.44 5.01
CA SER A 267 21.24 -16.99 3.80
C SER A 267 22.31 -16.07 3.20
N PHE A 268 22.09 -14.74 3.23
CA PHE A 268 23.12 -13.77 2.85
C PHE A 268 24.31 -13.84 3.81
N LEU A 269 24.06 -13.87 5.11
CA LEU A 269 25.12 -13.95 6.13
C LEU A 269 25.97 -15.21 5.94
N GLU A 270 25.36 -16.37 5.73
CA GLU A 270 26.03 -17.64 5.50
C GLU A 270 26.87 -17.62 4.21
N LYS A 271 26.33 -17.12 3.10
CA LYS A 271 27.01 -17.15 1.81
C LYS A 271 28.09 -16.09 1.64
N THR A 272 27.92 -14.91 2.26
CA THR A 272 28.76 -13.74 2.01
C THR A 272 29.52 -13.24 3.25
N GLY A 273 29.15 -13.67 4.44
CA GLY A 273 29.61 -13.07 5.68
C GLY A 273 29.09 -11.64 5.92
N LYS A 274 28.10 -11.18 5.16
CA LYS A 274 27.54 -9.83 5.26
C LYS A 274 26.13 -9.87 5.85
N LEU A 275 25.87 -9.01 6.84
CA LEU A 275 24.55 -8.81 7.40
C LEU A 275 23.83 -7.75 6.56
N VAL A 276 22.90 -8.17 5.71
CA VAL A 276 22.02 -7.29 4.95
C VAL A 276 20.71 -7.09 5.69
N GLU A 277 20.01 -6.00 5.41
CA GLU A 277 18.64 -5.82 5.85
C GLU A 277 17.68 -6.28 4.75
N VAL A 278 16.56 -6.88 5.16
CA VAL A 278 15.59 -7.45 4.23
C VAL A 278 14.19 -6.94 4.54
N MET A 279 13.39 -6.65 3.51
CA MET A 279 11.99 -6.30 3.67
C MET A 279 11.13 -6.84 2.53
N VAL A 280 9.86 -7.07 2.84
CA VAL A 280 8.80 -7.20 1.85
C VAL A 280 8.14 -5.83 1.71
N TYR A 281 7.93 -5.34 0.49
CA TYR A 281 7.31 -4.05 0.23
C TYR A 281 6.08 -4.18 -0.67
N GLY A 282 5.13 -3.30 -0.47
CA GLY A 282 3.94 -3.09 -1.29
C GLY A 282 3.93 -1.70 -1.90
N ASP A 283 2.75 -1.11 -2.04
CA ASP A 283 2.58 0.21 -2.64
C ASP A 283 3.33 1.30 -1.84
N GLY A 284 4.10 2.09 -2.55
CA GLY A 284 4.81 3.24 -2.00
C GLY A 284 3.90 4.45 -1.76
N ALA A 285 4.44 5.46 -1.06
CA ALA A 285 3.74 6.68 -0.73
C ALA A 285 4.20 7.84 -1.63
N PHE A 286 3.60 7.97 -2.81
CA PHE A 286 3.79 9.13 -3.69
C PHE A 286 2.45 9.64 -4.22
N LYS A 287 2.42 10.89 -4.64
CA LYS A 287 1.23 11.52 -5.19
C LYS A 287 1.49 12.02 -6.61
N ASP A 288 0.67 11.56 -7.55
CA ASP A 288 0.64 12.13 -8.89
C ASP A 288 0.03 13.55 -8.87
N PRO A 289 0.73 14.56 -9.40
CA PRO A 289 0.25 15.94 -9.33
C PRO A 289 -0.90 16.24 -10.29
N VAL A 290 -1.08 15.47 -11.38
CA VAL A 290 -2.13 15.66 -12.37
C VAL A 290 -3.38 14.89 -11.98
N GLY A 291 -3.25 13.57 -11.78
CA GLY A 291 -4.35 12.69 -11.36
C GLY A 291 -4.72 12.81 -9.90
N LYS A 292 -3.89 13.44 -9.07
CA LYS A 292 -4.08 13.61 -7.63
C LYS A 292 -4.24 12.29 -6.85
N ILE A 293 -3.73 11.21 -7.40
CA ILE A 293 -3.81 9.84 -6.86
C ILE A 293 -2.63 9.58 -5.93
N TRP A 294 -2.89 8.89 -4.82
CA TRP A 294 -1.88 8.35 -3.91
C TRP A 294 -1.76 6.83 -4.12
N GLU A 295 -0.54 6.34 -4.33
CA GLU A 295 -0.27 4.89 -4.34
C GLU A 295 -0.18 4.37 -2.89
N LEU A 296 -1.33 4.17 -2.25
CA LEU A 296 -1.46 3.68 -0.87
C LEU A 296 -2.60 2.66 -0.75
N ALA A 297 -2.80 1.83 -1.80
CA ALA A 297 -3.89 0.86 -1.84
C ALA A 297 -3.58 -0.43 -1.05
N ASP A 298 -2.32 -0.67 -0.66
CA ASP A 298 -1.96 -1.75 0.24
C ASP A 298 -2.23 -1.37 1.71
N PRO A 299 -2.57 -2.34 2.57
CA PRO A 299 -2.88 -2.08 3.97
C PRO A 299 -1.68 -1.57 4.77
N VAL A 300 -0.46 -1.82 4.29
CA VAL A 300 0.81 -1.40 4.87
C VAL A 300 1.90 -1.42 3.79
N VAL A 301 2.79 -0.42 3.82
CA VAL A 301 3.92 -0.31 2.87
C VAL A 301 4.89 -1.49 3.00
N SER A 302 5.12 -1.99 4.21
CA SER A 302 5.96 -3.16 4.45
C SER A 302 5.32 -4.12 5.45
N PRO A 303 4.85 -5.30 5.01
CA PRO A 303 4.29 -6.31 5.91
C PRO A 303 5.33 -6.99 6.81
N ALA A 304 6.59 -7.02 6.40
CA ALA A 304 7.69 -7.57 7.21
C ALA A 304 9.04 -6.97 6.82
N TYR A 305 9.92 -6.86 7.81
CA TYR A 305 11.28 -6.37 7.64
C TYR A 305 12.19 -6.83 8.79
N THR A 306 13.50 -6.80 8.57
CA THR A 306 14.49 -7.12 9.59
C THR A 306 14.74 -5.93 10.53
N SER A 307 15.21 -6.18 11.72
CA SER A 307 15.28 -5.19 12.82
C SER A 307 16.11 -3.93 12.52
N GLY A 308 17.07 -4.00 11.61
CA GLY A 308 17.87 -2.84 11.23
C GLY A 308 17.08 -1.79 10.39
N LEU A 309 15.85 -2.10 9.97
CA LEU A 309 14.93 -1.17 9.31
C LEU A 309 13.89 -0.56 10.26
N GLU A 310 13.96 -0.85 11.56
CA GLU A 310 13.05 -0.26 12.54
C GLU A 310 13.37 1.21 12.77
N GLY A 311 12.34 2.02 12.99
CA GLY A 311 12.45 3.42 13.38
C GLY A 311 12.32 4.42 12.25
N THR A 312 12.89 5.59 12.48
CA THR A 312 12.84 6.76 11.61
C THR A 312 14.26 7.26 11.31
N PRO A 313 14.48 8.06 10.25
CA PRO A 313 15.78 8.66 10.00
C PRO A 313 16.29 9.46 11.21
N ASN A 314 17.51 9.18 11.64
CA ASN A 314 18.20 9.91 12.71
C ASN A 314 19.39 10.69 12.12
N GLU A 315 19.06 11.77 11.43
CA GLU A 315 20.01 12.52 10.61
C GLU A 315 20.10 14.00 11.05
N LEU A 316 21.32 14.55 10.96
CA LEU A 316 21.56 15.97 11.12
C LEU A 316 21.36 16.67 9.78
N LYS A 317 20.70 17.83 9.78
CA LYS A 317 20.54 18.65 8.60
C LYS A 317 21.80 19.48 8.37
N LEU A 318 22.63 19.06 7.42
CA LEU A 318 23.95 19.68 7.17
C LEU A 318 23.84 21.19 6.89
N LYS A 319 22.81 21.59 6.13
CA LYS A 319 22.57 23.02 5.88
C LYS A 319 22.31 23.79 7.17
N TYR A 320 21.52 23.24 8.10
CA TYR A 320 21.26 23.88 9.39
C TYR A 320 22.55 24.10 10.19
N LEU A 321 23.41 23.06 10.27
CA LEU A 321 24.69 23.15 10.94
C LEU A 321 25.61 24.22 10.32
N ALA A 322 25.67 24.23 8.98
CA ALA A 322 26.50 25.20 8.25
C ALA A 322 26.02 26.65 8.40
N ASP A 323 24.70 26.86 8.37
CA ASP A 323 24.10 28.19 8.43
C ASP A 323 24.00 28.75 9.88
N ASN A 324 24.11 27.89 10.92
CA ASN A 324 23.95 28.27 12.32
C ASN A 324 25.18 27.93 13.16
N ASP A 325 25.34 26.67 13.56
CA ASP A 325 26.36 26.27 14.55
C ASP A 325 27.80 26.49 14.03
N PHE A 326 28.00 26.38 12.73
CA PHE A 326 29.30 26.51 12.06
C PHE A 326 29.36 27.67 11.04
N ALA A 327 28.48 28.66 11.17
CA ALA A 327 28.35 29.76 10.20
C ALA A 327 29.66 30.57 9.96
N SER A 328 30.59 30.56 10.92
CA SER A 328 31.89 31.24 10.80
C SER A 328 32.96 30.39 10.10
N LEU A 329 32.69 29.08 9.86
CA LEU A 329 33.64 28.15 9.26
C LEU A 329 33.44 28.02 7.75
N SER A 330 34.50 27.64 7.03
CA SER A 330 34.45 27.40 5.59
C SER A 330 35.42 26.30 5.17
N GLY A 331 35.24 25.81 3.94
CA GLY A 331 36.17 24.83 3.33
C GLY A 331 36.40 23.58 4.18
N ALA A 332 37.65 23.23 4.42
CA ALA A 332 38.05 22.02 5.14
C ALA A 332 37.67 22.08 6.64
N GLU A 333 37.70 23.26 7.26
CA GLU A 333 37.32 23.42 8.68
C GLU A 333 35.84 23.16 8.88
N LEU A 334 34.97 23.69 8.03
CA LEU A 334 33.53 23.43 8.05
C LEU A 334 33.25 21.92 7.84
N LYS A 335 33.94 21.30 6.87
CA LYS A 335 33.81 19.86 6.62
C LYS A 335 34.16 19.05 7.88
N ALA A 336 35.29 19.32 8.49
CA ALA A 336 35.74 18.61 9.70
C ALA A 336 34.77 18.81 10.89
N ALA A 337 34.24 20.01 11.08
CA ALA A 337 33.26 20.29 12.12
C ALA A 337 31.95 19.53 11.92
N ILE A 338 31.42 19.49 10.68
CA ILE A 338 30.22 18.73 10.31
C ILE A 338 30.45 17.24 10.52
N GLU A 339 31.58 16.70 10.06
CA GLU A 339 31.93 15.28 10.27
C GLU A 339 32.01 14.94 11.77
N GLY A 340 32.59 15.84 12.58
CA GLY A 340 32.64 15.72 14.03
C GLY A 340 31.25 15.65 14.65
N ALA A 341 30.35 16.56 14.26
CA ALA A 341 28.97 16.57 14.72
C ALA A 341 28.21 15.29 14.37
N ILE A 342 28.41 14.76 13.15
CA ILE A 342 27.79 13.49 12.73
C ILE A 342 28.27 12.31 13.60
N ARG A 343 29.56 12.24 13.90
CA ARG A 343 30.12 11.16 14.74
C ARG A 343 29.68 11.24 16.19
N GLN A 344 29.34 12.43 16.67
CA GLN A 344 28.95 12.69 18.07
C GLN A 344 27.45 12.87 18.27
N LYS A 345 26.64 12.77 17.20
CA LYS A 345 25.20 12.98 17.29
C LYS A 345 24.51 12.03 18.26
N ASP A 346 23.51 12.53 18.94
CA ASP A 346 22.67 11.72 19.82
C ASP A 346 21.97 10.57 19.07
N GLY A 347 21.73 9.48 19.78
CA GLY A 347 20.99 8.32 19.24
C GLY A 347 19.53 8.63 18.90
N ASN A 348 18.98 9.72 19.43
CA ASN A 348 17.62 10.21 19.11
C ASN A 348 17.63 11.73 18.95
N LEU A 349 17.46 12.19 17.72
CA LEU A 349 17.38 13.61 17.36
C LEU A 349 15.93 14.12 17.24
N ALA A 350 14.93 13.32 17.60
CA ALA A 350 13.53 13.73 17.52
C ALA A 350 13.27 15.01 18.31
N GLY A 351 12.69 16.04 17.65
CA GLY A 351 12.45 17.35 18.23
C GLY A 351 13.66 18.31 18.23
N SER A 352 14.84 17.84 17.84
CA SER A 352 16.03 18.71 17.70
C SER A 352 15.91 19.65 16.49
N MET A 353 16.36 20.89 16.64
CA MET A 353 16.45 21.86 15.54
C MET A 353 17.46 21.41 14.48
N ALA A 354 18.52 20.71 14.88
CA ALA A 354 19.54 20.18 13.97
C ALA A 354 19.02 19.06 13.06
N SER A 355 17.87 18.45 13.37
CA SER A 355 17.18 17.46 12.53
C SER A 355 15.94 18.03 11.83
N GLN A 356 15.63 19.30 12.01
CA GLN A 356 14.45 19.95 11.44
C GLN A 356 14.47 19.88 9.90
N GLY A 357 13.38 19.39 9.32
CA GLY A 357 13.24 19.23 7.87
C GLY A 357 13.82 17.91 7.31
N ILE A 358 14.30 17.01 8.17
CA ILE A 358 14.47 15.60 7.81
C ILE A 358 13.07 14.97 7.70
N THR A 359 12.86 14.12 6.72
CA THR A 359 11.55 13.51 6.45
C THR A 359 11.09 12.65 7.63
N PRO A 360 10.02 13.01 8.35
CA PRO A 360 9.59 12.29 9.55
C PRO A 360 8.74 11.07 9.20
N ARG A 361 9.32 10.11 8.49
CA ARG A 361 8.67 8.87 8.04
C ARG A 361 9.42 7.67 8.60
N ARG A 362 8.76 6.52 8.69
CA ARG A 362 9.44 5.26 9.01
C ARG A 362 10.46 4.94 7.92
N LEU A 363 11.56 4.30 8.30
CA LEU A 363 12.56 3.82 7.33
C LEU A 363 11.92 2.90 6.30
N THR A 364 11.03 2.02 6.75
CA THR A 364 10.30 1.09 5.87
C THR A 364 9.41 1.80 4.84
N ASP A 365 8.80 2.95 5.19
CA ASP A 365 7.97 3.72 4.26
C ASP A 365 8.83 4.41 3.19
N LEU A 366 9.97 4.96 3.60
CA LEU A 366 10.92 5.61 2.68
C LEU A 366 11.57 4.61 1.73
N ILE A 367 12.07 3.51 2.28
CA ILE A 367 12.74 2.46 1.52
C ILE A 367 11.73 1.73 0.62
N GLY A 368 10.54 1.43 1.13
CA GLY A 368 9.45 0.83 0.36
C GLY A 368 9.05 1.68 -0.84
N SER A 369 8.91 3.01 -0.64
CA SER A 369 8.64 3.95 -1.74
C SER A 369 9.77 4.01 -2.76
N LEU A 370 11.03 4.00 -2.31
CA LEU A 370 12.18 3.92 -3.21
C LEU A 370 12.18 2.62 -4.02
N CYS A 371 11.84 1.51 -3.39
CA CYS A 371 11.72 0.20 -4.03
C CYS A 371 10.63 0.20 -5.10
N ASP A 372 9.44 0.69 -4.76
CA ASP A 372 8.30 0.77 -5.66
C ASP A 372 8.60 1.62 -6.90
N LEU A 373 9.24 2.76 -6.72
CA LEU A 373 9.68 3.62 -7.84
C LEU A 373 10.84 3.04 -8.66
N THR A 374 11.65 2.15 -8.07
CA THR A 374 12.78 1.50 -8.76
C THR A 374 12.32 0.25 -9.52
N SER A 375 11.39 -0.52 -8.93
CA SER A 375 10.89 -1.73 -9.54
C SER A 375 10.08 -1.42 -10.80
N GLY A 376 9.98 -2.09 -11.73
CA GLY A 376 8.95 -2.00 -12.76
C GLY A 376 7.99 -3.16 -12.55
N SER A 377 6.71 -2.87 -12.35
CA SER A 377 5.67 -3.88 -12.24
C SER A 377 5.29 -4.53 -13.59
N GLY A 378 5.86 -4.06 -14.69
CA GLY A 378 5.62 -4.57 -16.03
C GLY A 378 6.72 -5.53 -16.53
N ASP A 379 7.12 -5.33 -17.76
CA ASP A 379 8.07 -6.18 -18.49
C ASP A 379 9.55 -6.01 -18.07
N LYS A 380 9.87 -5.13 -17.14
CA LYS A 380 11.21 -5.00 -16.55
C LYS A 380 11.64 -6.27 -15.80
N GLY A 381 10.70 -6.98 -15.18
CA GLY A 381 10.96 -8.24 -14.48
C GLY A 381 11.87 -8.09 -13.26
N THR A 382 11.73 -6.97 -12.52
CA THR A 382 12.59 -6.61 -11.39
C THR A 382 11.81 -6.55 -10.07
N PRO A 383 11.29 -7.66 -9.55
CA PRO A 383 10.53 -7.70 -8.29
C PRO A 383 11.41 -7.67 -7.04
N ILE A 384 12.71 -7.74 -7.21
CA ILE A 384 13.71 -7.67 -6.14
C ILE A 384 14.49 -6.38 -6.32
N ILE A 385 14.67 -5.64 -5.22
CA ILE A 385 15.43 -4.40 -5.21
C ILE A 385 16.62 -4.58 -4.28
N HIS A 386 17.80 -4.21 -4.77
CA HIS A 386 19.02 -4.15 -3.97
C HIS A 386 19.47 -2.70 -3.81
N ILE A 387 19.51 -2.23 -2.57
CA ILE A 387 19.89 -0.85 -2.24
C ILE A 387 21.18 -0.87 -1.44
N GLN A 388 22.18 -0.15 -1.94
CA GLN A 388 23.47 0.00 -1.29
C GLN A 388 23.66 1.41 -0.77
N GLY A 389 24.25 1.54 0.43
CA GLY A 389 24.64 2.82 1.00
C GLY A 389 23.46 3.68 1.46
N TYR A 390 22.28 3.12 1.69
CA TYR A 390 21.15 3.89 2.21
C TYR A 390 21.43 4.48 3.60
N PHE A 391 22.20 3.77 4.41
CA PHE A 391 22.59 4.20 5.76
C PHE A 391 23.95 4.88 5.83
N ASP A 392 24.61 5.06 4.68
CA ASP A 392 25.85 5.82 4.62
C ASP A 392 25.55 7.31 4.91
N ASN A 393 26.53 8.00 5.49
CA ASN A 393 26.41 9.43 5.78
C ASN A 393 27.63 10.18 5.25
N TYR A 394 27.70 11.47 5.51
CA TYR A 394 28.75 12.34 4.99
C TYR A 394 30.18 11.98 5.48
N THR A 395 30.30 11.07 6.47
CA THR A 395 31.56 10.58 7.01
C THR A 395 31.96 9.19 6.49
N SER A 396 31.13 8.57 5.61
CA SER A 396 31.33 7.22 5.08
C SER A 396 32.24 7.16 3.86
#